data_c84e4b0b4edb1923f79dd77748a12efe
#
_entry.id   c84e4b0b4edb1923f79dd77748a12efe
#
_cell.length_a   1.000
_cell.length_b   1.000
_cell.length_c   1.000
_cell.angle_alpha   90.00
_cell.angle_beta   90.00
_cell.angle_gamma   90.00
#
_symmetry.space_group_name_H-M   'P 1'
#
loop_
_entity.id
_entity.type
_entity.pdbx_description
1 polymer ?
#
loop_
_entity_poly.entity_id
_entity_poly.type
_entity_poly.pdbx_seq_one_letter_code
_entity_poly.pdbx_strand_id
1 'polypeptide(L)'
;VGVPGADLGIRPEDVTLATLLKEQGYATGQFGKNHLGDRNEFLPTEHGFDEFFGNLYHLNAEEEPEDPDYPQNPAFRERFGPRGVVHSFADGRVTDTGPLNKKRMETVDLEFLDSALQFIRRAAEDDKPFFVWFNSTRMHFWTHTPKEEEGLSGQGFYNDAMVGHDNLVG
;
A
#
# COMPACT_ATOMS: atom_id res chain seq x y z
N VAL A 1 0.88 -1.20 12.58
CA VAL A 1 1.19 -1.21 14.02
C VAL A 1 1.96 0.06 14.34
N GLY A 2 1.52 0.80 15.37
CA GLY A 2 2.14 2.05 15.78
C GLY A 2 1.80 3.24 14.88
N VAL A 3 2.64 4.25 14.95
CA VAL A 3 2.60 5.48 14.13
C VAL A 3 3.81 5.52 13.20
N PRO A 4 3.84 6.39 12.16
CA PRO A 4 5.01 6.54 11.31
C PRO A 4 6.29 6.75 12.14
N GLY A 5 7.37 6.06 11.78
CA GLY A 5 8.66 6.11 12.46
C GLY A 5 8.75 5.34 13.78
N ALA A 6 7.71 4.60 14.18
CA ALA A 6 7.76 3.77 15.39
C ALA A 6 8.68 2.55 15.22
N ASP A 7 9.29 2.12 16.34
CA ASP A 7 10.12 0.91 16.41
C ASP A 7 9.25 -0.35 16.57
N LEU A 8 8.09 -0.38 15.90
CA LEU A 8 7.09 -1.43 16.03
C LEU A 8 6.66 -1.93 14.65
N GLY A 9 6.67 -3.23 14.48
CA GLY A 9 6.25 -3.89 13.26
C GLY A 9 6.01 -5.38 13.45
N ILE A 10 5.76 -6.07 12.37
CA ILE A 10 5.72 -7.53 12.31
C ILE A 10 7.08 -8.08 12.71
N ARG A 11 7.09 -9.16 13.50
CA ARG A 11 8.36 -9.73 13.98
C ARG A 11 8.89 -10.77 13.01
N PRO A 12 10.21 -10.98 12.95
CA PRO A 12 10.82 -11.99 12.06
C PRO A 12 10.28 -13.41 12.27
N GLU A 13 9.87 -13.74 13.49
CA GLU A 13 9.30 -15.06 13.83
C GLU A 13 7.81 -15.22 13.49
N ASP A 14 7.11 -14.15 13.10
CA ASP A 14 5.70 -14.22 12.73
C ASP A 14 5.56 -14.84 11.33
N VAL A 15 5.04 -16.05 11.27
CA VAL A 15 4.85 -16.77 10.00
C VAL A 15 3.68 -16.20 9.23
N THR A 16 3.90 -15.86 7.96
CA THR A 16 2.87 -15.34 7.06
C THR A 16 2.38 -16.41 6.09
N LEU A 17 1.20 -16.18 5.49
CA LEU A 17 0.72 -17.01 4.39
C LEU A 17 1.68 -16.98 3.20
N ALA A 18 2.30 -15.82 2.93
CA ALA A 18 3.27 -15.67 1.85
C ALA A 18 4.49 -16.56 2.07
N THR A 19 5.02 -16.62 3.32
CA THR A 19 6.13 -17.53 3.67
C THR A 19 5.78 -18.99 3.36
N LEU A 20 4.60 -19.45 3.82
CA LEU A 20 4.17 -20.84 3.63
C LEU A 20 3.92 -21.18 2.15
N LEU A 21 3.30 -20.27 1.40
CA LEU A 21 3.00 -20.49 -0.02
C LEU A 21 4.27 -20.43 -0.88
N LYS A 22 5.22 -19.58 -0.54
CA LYS A 22 6.52 -19.50 -1.21
C LYS A 22 7.29 -20.83 -1.11
N GLU A 23 7.24 -21.53 0.04
CA GLU A 23 7.80 -22.87 0.21
C GLU A 23 7.14 -23.91 -0.69
N GLN A 24 5.90 -23.66 -1.14
CA GLN A 24 5.18 -24.51 -2.09
C GLN A 24 5.36 -24.09 -3.56
N GLY A 25 6.27 -23.15 -3.83
CA GLY A 25 6.60 -22.71 -5.18
C GLY A 25 5.72 -21.59 -5.75
N TYR A 26 4.87 -20.97 -4.91
CA TYR A 26 4.07 -19.84 -5.33
C TYR A 26 4.93 -18.58 -5.51
N ALA A 27 4.63 -17.81 -6.54
CA ALA A 27 5.00 -16.39 -6.60
C ALA A 27 4.08 -15.59 -5.64
N THR A 28 4.64 -14.69 -4.83
CA THR A 28 3.89 -14.03 -3.75
C THR A 28 4.01 -12.51 -3.88
N GLY A 29 2.89 -11.81 -4.00
CA GLY A 29 2.85 -10.35 -4.14
C GLY A 29 1.83 -9.69 -3.21
N GLN A 30 2.19 -8.54 -2.64
CA GLN A 30 1.27 -7.70 -1.88
C GLN A 30 1.21 -6.31 -2.51
N PHE A 31 -0.01 -5.84 -2.80
CA PHE A 31 -0.23 -4.55 -3.45
C PHE A 31 -1.27 -3.74 -2.67
N GLY A 32 -0.92 -2.49 -2.36
CA GLY A 32 -1.75 -1.59 -1.58
C GLY A 32 -1.32 -1.44 -0.13
N LYS A 33 -2.25 -1.14 0.75
CA LYS A 33 -1.97 -0.81 2.14
C LYS A 33 -1.41 -1.99 2.94
N ASN A 34 -0.30 -1.74 3.65
CA ASN A 34 0.19 -2.58 4.74
C ASN A 34 0.33 -1.73 6.02
N HIS A 35 -0.05 -2.24 7.18
CA HIS A 35 0.02 -1.50 8.46
C HIS A 35 0.74 -2.33 9.54
N LEU A 36 1.88 -2.90 9.17
CA LEU A 36 2.66 -3.78 10.05
C LEU A 36 4.06 -3.24 10.37
N GLY A 37 4.23 -1.90 10.27
CA GLY A 37 5.49 -1.19 10.47
C GLY A 37 6.01 -0.58 9.18
N ASP A 38 6.89 0.45 9.29
CA ASP A 38 7.38 1.22 8.14
C ASP A 38 8.90 1.16 7.93
N ARG A 39 9.64 0.47 8.80
CA ARG A 39 11.06 0.22 8.58
C ARG A 39 11.26 -0.89 7.55
N ASN A 40 12.45 -0.92 6.94
CA ASN A 40 12.74 -1.92 5.92
C ASN A 40 12.57 -3.35 6.42
N GLU A 41 12.96 -3.63 7.68
CA GLU A 41 12.80 -4.94 8.31
C GLU A 41 11.35 -5.40 8.49
N PHE A 42 10.37 -4.49 8.36
CA PHE A 42 8.94 -4.77 8.48
C PHE A 42 8.24 -4.83 7.13
N LEU A 43 8.96 -4.60 6.04
CA LEU A 43 8.33 -4.64 4.71
C LEU A 43 7.85 -6.07 4.37
N PRO A 44 6.75 -6.21 3.64
CA PRO A 44 6.22 -7.51 3.24
C PRO A 44 7.26 -8.44 2.60
N THR A 45 8.23 -7.87 1.89
CA THR A 45 9.29 -8.63 1.22
C THR A 45 10.30 -9.29 2.16
N GLU A 46 10.39 -8.83 3.42
CA GLU A 46 11.13 -9.51 4.49
C GLU A 46 10.31 -10.64 5.16
N HIS A 47 9.00 -10.70 4.84
CA HIS A 47 8.03 -11.62 5.45
C HIS A 47 7.33 -12.52 4.41
N GLY A 48 8.09 -12.96 3.40
CA GLY A 48 7.68 -13.99 2.46
C GLY A 48 7.11 -13.51 1.14
N PHE A 49 6.87 -12.21 0.94
CA PHE A 49 6.46 -11.69 -0.37
C PHE A 49 7.66 -11.50 -1.29
N ASP A 50 7.50 -11.81 -2.57
CA ASP A 50 8.51 -11.55 -3.61
C ASP A 50 8.52 -10.09 -4.04
N GLU A 51 7.34 -9.47 -4.03
CA GLU A 51 7.14 -8.07 -4.42
C GLU A 51 6.09 -7.40 -3.53
N PHE A 52 6.35 -6.16 -3.16
CA PHE A 52 5.40 -5.28 -2.48
C PHE A 52 5.41 -3.92 -3.16
N PHE A 53 4.23 -3.41 -3.52
CA PHE A 53 4.05 -2.04 -3.94
C PHE A 53 2.82 -1.45 -3.23
N GLY A 54 3.05 -0.50 -2.32
CA GLY A 54 1.97 -0.01 -1.47
C GLY A 54 2.40 1.05 -0.46
N ASN A 55 1.45 1.46 0.37
CA ASN A 55 1.63 2.39 1.47
C ASN A 55 1.60 1.65 2.82
N LEU A 56 2.25 2.25 3.82
CA LEU A 56 2.54 1.57 5.09
C LEU A 56 1.61 2.00 6.23
N TYR A 57 0.80 3.04 6.01
CA TYR A 57 -0.17 3.56 6.96
C TYR A 57 -1.53 3.83 6.30
N HIS A 58 -2.52 4.23 7.10
CA HIS A 58 -3.83 4.66 6.62
C HIS A 58 -3.77 6.09 6.03
N LEU A 59 -4.75 6.43 5.22
CA LEU A 59 -4.74 7.67 4.42
C LEU A 59 -4.58 8.94 5.26
N ASN A 60 -5.22 9.03 6.42
CA ASN A 60 -5.08 10.22 7.26
C ASN A 60 -3.64 10.42 7.77
N ALA A 61 -2.89 9.36 8.09
CA ALA A 61 -1.47 9.51 8.46
C ALA A 61 -0.61 9.92 7.26
N GLU A 62 -0.93 9.44 6.07
CA GLU A 62 -0.21 9.76 4.84
C GLU A 62 -0.42 11.22 4.40
N GLU A 63 -1.61 11.80 4.64
CA GLU A 63 -1.90 13.19 4.26
C GLU A 63 -1.57 14.24 5.32
N GLU A 64 -1.32 13.85 6.59
CA GLU A 64 -0.97 14.77 7.68
C GLU A 64 0.14 15.79 7.32
N PRO A 65 1.20 15.43 6.54
CA PRO A 65 2.21 16.40 6.11
C PRO A 65 1.70 17.59 5.31
N GLU A 66 0.48 17.52 4.76
CA GLU A 66 -0.18 18.62 4.05
C GLU A 66 -1.02 19.53 4.97
N ASP A 67 -1.21 19.14 6.22
CA ASP A 67 -1.98 19.93 7.16
C ASP A 67 -1.17 21.15 7.66
N PRO A 68 -1.81 22.32 7.82
CA PRO A 68 -1.14 23.56 8.26
C PRO A 68 -0.45 23.41 9.63
N ASP A 69 -1.01 22.59 10.50
CA ASP A 69 -0.53 22.37 11.86
C ASP A 69 0.56 21.28 11.96
N TYR A 70 0.88 20.62 10.84
CA TYR A 70 1.91 19.58 10.85
C TYR A 70 3.29 20.16 11.19
N PRO A 71 4.07 19.55 12.10
CA PRO A 71 5.34 20.06 12.54
C PRO A 71 6.32 20.35 11.41
N GLN A 72 6.84 21.57 11.35
CA GLN A 72 7.76 22.01 10.30
C GLN A 72 9.23 21.67 10.62
N ASN A 73 9.52 21.13 11.81
CA ASN A 73 10.87 20.72 12.21
C ASN A 73 11.36 19.58 11.30
N PRO A 74 12.50 19.76 10.57
CA PRO A 74 13.02 18.73 9.67
C PRO A 74 13.31 17.39 10.37
N ALA A 75 13.88 17.40 11.57
CA ALA A 75 14.17 16.17 12.31
C ALA A 75 12.90 15.41 12.73
N PHE A 76 11.80 16.14 12.99
CA PHE A 76 10.51 15.52 13.23
C PHE A 76 9.99 14.84 11.96
N ARG A 77 10.04 15.55 10.82
CA ARG A 77 9.57 15.03 9.52
C ARG A 77 10.39 13.81 9.07
N GLU A 78 11.69 13.87 9.24
CA GLU A 78 12.58 12.74 8.91
C GLU A 78 12.26 11.50 9.74
N ARG A 79 11.94 11.68 11.03
CA ARG A 79 11.71 10.55 11.94
C ARG A 79 10.28 10.02 11.91
N PHE A 80 9.28 10.90 11.81
CA PHE A 80 7.86 10.57 11.99
C PHE A 80 7.00 10.84 10.75
N GLY A 81 7.58 11.37 9.69
CA GLY A 81 6.88 11.53 8.43
C GLY A 81 6.57 10.18 7.79
N PRO A 82 5.37 10.00 7.21
CA PRO A 82 5.05 8.79 6.48
C PRO A 82 5.96 8.67 5.24
N ARG A 83 6.33 7.44 4.89
CA ARG A 83 7.18 7.17 3.71
C ARG A 83 6.44 7.35 2.39
N GLY A 84 5.12 7.31 2.42
CA GLY A 84 4.31 7.33 1.21
C GLY A 84 4.24 5.94 0.56
N VAL A 85 4.41 5.88 -0.76
CA VAL A 85 4.31 4.63 -1.52
C VAL A 85 5.69 4.02 -1.73
N VAL A 86 5.85 2.78 -1.28
CA VAL A 86 7.10 2.02 -1.32
C VAL A 86 6.97 0.87 -2.31
N HIS A 87 8.01 0.66 -3.12
CA HIS A 87 8.17 -0.53 -3.95
C HIS A 87 9.37 -1.33 -3.46
N SER A 88 9.14 -2.56 -3.01
CA SER A 88 10.21 -3.44 -2.54
C SER A 88 10.15 -4.82 -3.17
N PHE A 89 11.30 -5.52 -3.17
CA PHE A 89 11.49 -6.84 -3.74
C PHE A 89 12.26 -7.73 -2.78
N ALA A 90 12.04 -9.04 -2.86
CA ALA A 90 12.72 -10.03 -2.02
C ALA A 90 14.26 -10.08 -2.23
N ASP A 91 14.78 -9.46 -3.27
CA ASP A 91 16.22 -9.30 -3.50
C ASP A 91 16.86 -8.12 -2.73
N GLY A 92 16.09 -7.45 -1.88
CA GLY A 92 16.52 -6.34 -1.04
C GLY A 92 16.44 -4.95 -1.70
N ARG A 93 15.97 -4.86 -2.95
CA ARG A 93 15.71 -3.56 -3.57
C ARG A 93 14.52 -2.89 -2.92
N VAL A 94 14.69 -1.64 -2.50
CA VAL A 94 13.63 -0.80 -1.92
C VAL A 94 13.68 0.58 -2.54
N THR A 95 12.54 1.06 -3.00
CA THR A 95 12.40 2.40 -3.61
C THR A 95 11.19 3.12 -3.00
N ASP A 96 11.43 4.27 -2.39
CA ASP A 96 10.35 5.19 -2.01
C ASP A 96 9.93 5.99 -3.25
N THR A 97 8.71 5.76 -3.74
CA THR A 97 8.23 6.34 -5.01
C THR A 97 7.60 7.72 -4.83
N GLY A 98 7.70 8.27 -3.64
CA GLY A 98 7.20 9.59 -3.27
C GLY A 98 5.99 9.55 -2.33
N PRO A 99 5.60 10.72 -1.83
CA PRO A 99 4.54 10.83 -0.82
C PRO A 99 3.19 10.37 -1.37
N LEU A 100 2.37 9.83 -0.48
CA LEU A 100 0.95 9.58 -0.74
C LEU A 100 0.14 10.80 -0.24
N ASN A 101 0.22 11.89 -0.97
CA ASN A 101 -0.53 13.09 -0.71
C ASN A 101 -2.00 12.98 -1.19
N LYS A 102 -2.84 13.95 -0.80
CA LYS A 102 -4.27 13.99 -1.16
C LYS A 102 -4.50 13.82 -2.66
N LYS A 103 -3.66 14.44 -3.49
CA LYS A 103 -3.80 14.34 -4.95
C LYS A 103 -3.47 12.94 -5.48
N ARG A 104 -2.43 12.29 -4.97
CA ARG A 104 -2.09 10.92 -5.36
C ARG A 104 -3.12 9.90 -4.86
N MET A 105 -3.75 10.16 -3.72
CA MET A 105 -4.81 9.29 -3.17
C MET A 105 -6.00 9.13 -4.12
N GLU A 106 -6.25 10.09 -4.99
CA GLU A 106 -7.33 10.00 -5.99
C GLU A 106 -7.16 8.80 -6.93
N THR A 107 -5.91 8.42 -7.24
CA THR A 107 -5.59 7.42 -8.28
C THR A 107 -4.64 6.30 -7.83
N VAL A 108 -4.14 6.34 -6.60
CA VAL A 108 -3.12 5.39 -6.13
C VAL A 108 -3.57 3.92 -6.21
N ASP A 109 -4.85 3.65 -6.00
CA ASP A 109 -5.39 2.30 -6.09
C ASP A 109 -5.31 1.74 -7.52
N LEU A 110 -5.35 2.60 -8.55
CA LEU A 110 -5.07 2.20 -9.94
C LEU A 110 -3.59 1.86 -10.14
N GLU A 111 -2.66 2.58 -9.49
CA GLU A 111 -1.24 2.23 -9.50
C GLU A 111 -1.01 0.83 -8.89
N PHE A 112 -1.68 0.54 -7.78
CA PHE A 112 -1.61 -0.77 -7.11
C PHE A 112 -2.22 -1.88 -7.95
N LEU A 113 -3.38 -1.63 -8.57
CA LEU A 113 -4.02 -2.59 -9.46
C LEU A 113 -3.13 -2.93 -10.66
N ASP A 114 -2.56 -1.93 -11.33
CA ASP A 114 -1.68 -2.14 -12.48
C ASP A 114 -0.47 -2.99 -12.09
N SER A 115 0.17 -2.69 -10.96
CA SER A 115 1.29 -3.48 -10.45
C SER A 115 0.89 -4.92 -10.12
N ALA A 116 -0.28 -5.12 -9.50
CA ALA A 116 -0.81 -6.46 -9.19
C ALA A 116 -1.07 -7.27 -10.48
N LEU A 117 -1.69 -6.64 -11.48
CA LEU A 117 -1.95 -7.28 -12.77
C LEU A 117 -0.66 -7.62 -13.53
N GLN A 118 0.35 -6.76 -13.48
CA GLN A 118 1.66 -7.04 -14.05
C GLN A 118 2.32 -8.23 -13.34
N PHE A 119 2.25 -8.27 -12.00
CA PHE A 119 2.77 -9.41 -11.23
C PHE A 119 2.10 -10.72 -11.63
N ILE A 120 0.76 -10.76 -11.71
CA ILE A 120 -0.02 -11.94 -12.12
C ILE A 120 0.39 -12.40 -13.53
N ARG A 121 0.53 -11.45 -14.48
CA ARG A 121 0.95 -11.78 -15.87
C ARG A 121 2.32 -12.44 -15.88
N ARG A 122 3.31 -11.88 -15.17
CA ARG A 122 4.66 -12.48 -15.09
C ARG A 122 4.61 -13.89 -14.47
N ALA A 123 3.87 -14.08 -13.39
CA ALA A 123 3.73 -15.40 -12.78
C ALA A 123 3.08 -16.42 -13.72
N ALA A 124 2.07 -16.00 -14.48
CA ALA A 124 1.40 -16.84 -15.47
C ALA A 124 2.32 -17.18 -16.66
N GLU A 125 3.11 -16.23 -17.15
CA GLU A 125 4.12 -16.44 -18.21
C GLU A 125 5.21 -17.43 -17.76
N ASP A 126 5.57 -17.41 -16.47
CA ASP A 126 6.53 -18.32 -15.84
C ASP A 126 5.93 -19.70 -15.47
N ASP A 127 4.66 -19.94 -15.75
CA ASP A 127 3.89 -21.13 -15.33
C ASP A 127 3.97 -21.40 -13.82
N LYS A 128 3.95 -20.34 -13.01
CA LYS A 128 3.99 -20.40 -11.55
C LYS A 128 2.62 -20.13 -10.95
N PRO A 129 2.19 -20.94 -9.96
CA PRO A 129 1.06 -20.54 -9.13
C PRO A 129 1.40 -19.25 -8.40
N PHE A 130 0.41 -18.42 -8.16
CA PHE A 130 0.64 -17.13 -7.50
C PHE A 130 -0.34 -16.89 -6.35
N PHE A 131 0.12 -16.13 -5.39
CA PHE A 131 -0.66 -15.55 -4.31
C PHE A 131 -0.52 -14.03 -4.35
N VAL A 132 -1.63 -13.35 -4.58
CA VAL A 132 -1.69 -11.89 -4.56
C VAL A 132 -2.59 -11.44 -3.42
N TRP A 133 -2.05 -10.62 -2.54
CA TRP A 133 -2.82 -9.94 -1.51
C TRP A 133 -3.01 -8.48 -1.92
N PHE A 134 -4.20 -8.17 -2.43
CA PHE A 134 -4.55 -6.83 -2.90
C PHE A 134 -5.35 -6.09 -1.81
N ASN A 135 -4.79 -5.01 -1.28
CA ASN A 135 -5.38 -4.17 -0.25
C ASN A 135 -5.50 -2.73 -0.75
N SER A 136 -6.58 -2.41 -1.45
CA SER A 136 -6.82 -1.01 -1.85
C SER A 136 -6.88 -0.09 -0.63
N THR A 137 -6.60 1.20 -0.82
CA THR A 137 -6.70 2.21 0.24
C THR A 137 -8.14 2.53 0.61
N ARG A 138 -9.05 2.37 -0.35
CA ARG A 138 -10.50 2.49 -0.16
C ARG A 138 -11.03 1.19 0.47
N MET A 139 -11.95 1.23 1.44
CA MET A 139 -12.70 2.43 1.88
C MET A 139 -12.11 2.96 3.18
N HIS A 140 -11.89 4.25 3.22
CA HIS A 140 -11.44 4.98 4.41
C HIS A 140 -12.16 6.34 4.49
N PHE A 141 -12.35 6.91 5.69
CA PHE A 141 -12.99 8.22 5.85
C PHE A 141 -12.24 9.37 5.16
N TRP A 142 -10.93 9.24 5.04
CA TRP A 142 -10.03 10.19 4.41
C TRP A 142 -9.72 9.83 2.96
N THR A 143 -10.62 9.09 2.32
CA THR A 143 -10.48 8.81 0.88
C THR A 143 -10.70 10.07 0.06
N HIS A 144 -9.97 10.19 -1.03
CA HIS A 144 -10.11 11.24 -2.02
C HIS A 144 -10.53 10.62 -3.35
N THR A 145 -11.60 11.15 -3.93
CA THR A 145 -12.11 10.67 -5.22
C THR A 145 -11.62 11.56 -6.35
N PRO A 146 -11.23 11.01 -7.48
CA PRO A 146 -10.97 11.80 -8.67
C PRO A 146 -12.29 12.44 -9.17
N LYS A 147 -12.16 13.53 -9.90
CA LYS A 147 -13.31 14.30 -10.39
C LYS A 147 -14.28 13.46 -11.23
N GLU A 148 -13.79 12.48 -11.93
CA GLU A 148 -14.57 11.58 -12.79
C GLU A 148 -15.49 10.67 -11.97
N GLU A 149 -15.22 10.46 -10.70
CA GLU A 149 -16.05 9.66 -9.79
C GLU A 149 -17.05 10.50 -9.00
N GLU A 150 -16.93 11.84 -9.01
CA GLU A 150 -17.84 12.71 -8.29
C GLU A 150 -19.28 12.58 -8.80
N GLY A 151 -20.20 12.30 -7.89
CA GLY A 151 -21.62 12.19 -8.19
C GLY A 151 -22.08 10.83 -8.75
N LEU A 152 -21.20 9.84 -8.93
CA LEU A 152 -21.56 8.52 -9.47
C LEU A 152 -22.64 7.81 -8.65
N SER A 153 -22.62 7.95 -7.34
CA SER A 153 -23.62 7.34 -6.46
C SER A 153 -24.87 8.20 -6.26
N GLY A 154 -24.77 9.50 -6.47
CA GLY A 154 -25.79 10.49 -6.08
C GLY A 154 -25.95 10.67 -4.56
N GLN A 155 -25.03 10.12 -3.74
CA GLN A 155 -25.14 10.08 -2.27
C GLN A 155 -23.93 10.71 -1.54
N GLY A 156 -22.98 11.32 -2.29
CA GLY A 156 -21.81 12.00 -1.75
C GLY A 156 -20.52 11.21 -1.88
N PHE A 157 -19.40 11.87 -1.59
CA PHE A 157 -18.05 11.42 -1.93
C PHE A 157 -17.68 10.02 -1.42
N TYR A 158 -18.12 9.65 -0.22
CA TYR A 158 -17.83 8.34 0.34
C TYR A 158 -18.49 7.21 -0.44
N ASN A 159 -19.75 7.40 -0.84
CA ASN A 159 -20.45 6.43 -1.67
C ASN A 159 -19.95 6.45 -3.13
N ASP A 160 -19.50 7.61 -3.63
CA ASP A 160 -18.84 7.72 -4.93
C ASP A 160 -17.52 6.92 -4.93
N ALA A 161 -16.73 7.05 -3.85
CA ALA A 161 -15.53 6.24 -3.66
C ALA A 161 -15.81 4.73 -3.58
N MET A 162 -16.96 4.32 -3.02
CA MET A 162 -17.38 2.91 -3.01
C MET A 162 -17.66 2.40 -4.42
N VAL A 163 -18.34 3.21 -5.25
CA VAL A 163 -18.56 2.87 -6.67
C VAL A 163 -17.23 2.75 -7.41
N GLY A 164 -16.31 3.69 -7.18
CA GLY A 164 -14.96 3.63 -7.75
C GLY A 164 -14.18 2.39 -7.30
N HIS A 165 -14.33 2.01 -6.03
CA HIS A 165 -13.71 0.78 -5.49
C HIS A 165 -14.31 -0.49 -6.11
N ASP A 166 -15.62 -0.56 -6.26
CA ASP A 166 -16.31 -1.69 -6.90
C ASP A 166 -15.84 -1.86 -8.36
N ASN A 167 -15.75 -0.75 -9.10
CA ASN A 167 -15.20 -0.74 -10.46
C ASN A 167 -13.72 -1.16 -10.53
N LEU A 168 -12.95 -0.88 -9.47
CA LEU A 168 -11.54 -1.28 -9.38
C LEU A 168 -11.39 -2.81 -9.24
N VAL A 169 -12.31 -3.44 -8.51
CA VAL A 169 -12.28 -4.89 -8.22
C VAL A 169 -12.93 -5.72 -9.34
N GLY A 170 -13.92 -5.17 -10.03
CA GLY A 170 -14.66 -5.80 -11.16
C GLY A 170 -13.92 -5.76 -12.46
#